data_d6d0ab750b662504ec91849ff6532723
#
_entry.id   d6d0ab750b662504ec91849ff6532723
#
_cell.length_a   1.000
_cell.length_b   1.000
_cell.length_c   1.000
_cell.angle_alpha   90.00
_cell.angle_beta   90.00
_cell.angle_gamma   90.00
#
_symmetry.space_group_name_H-M   'P 1'
#
loop_
_entity.id
_entity.type
_entity.pdbx_description
1 polymer ?
#
loop_
_entity_poly.entity_id
_entity_poly.type
_entity_poly.pdbx_seq_one_letter_code
_entity_poly.pdbx_strand_id
1 'polypeptide(L)'
;MFLKRNRQTAKQKPLTMKDNRKKKTIQLSAAALGGLFWCMSTPLHAQEYTNFVLVNLDDVGYGDFSCNGAYGYTTPHIDSLAAQGVRFTHFLACQPISGASRAGLLTGCYPNRIGFAGAPGPDSDYGIHPDEMTMGELLKQKGYSTAIFGKWHLGDTHQFLPLQNGFDEYYGLPYSNDMWPNHPQQGEVFHFPDLPTYDGNEVAGYNTDQSRFTTDYTERAVKFIRKNRKKPFFLYLAHSMPHVPLAVSDKFKGKSEQGLFGDVMMEIDWSIGEVVKTLREEGLLDRTLIVITSDNGPWANYGNHAGSAGGLREAKATTFDGGNRVPCIMYWEGHTRPGSICNKLASNIDLFPTFAEIAGAPLPVRKIDGVSILSLVEGRKNADPRTSFVYYYNKNDLEAVTDGEFKLVFPHKYVTYEAYNPGNDGQPGNLANVTLTRPELYDLRRDPGERYNVIAQYPEKVIELNKIAEKYRKELGDDLTRNKGKERRSPGKKHAPVH
;
A
#
# COMPACT_ATOMS: atom_id res chain seq x y z
N MET A 1 38.41 -46.23 -7.91
CA MET A 1 39.36 -46.65 -6.90
C MET A 1 38.66 -46.70 -5.55
N PHE A 2 38.56 -47.93 -5.04
CA PHE A 2 37.80 -48.30 -3.83
C PHE A 2 38.46 -47.74 -2.57
N LEU A 3 37.65 -47.43 -1.53
CA LEU A 3 37.88 -47.93 -0.17
C LEU A 3 36.62 -47.81 0.68
N LYS A 4 36.28 -48.96 1.26
CA LYS A 4 35.13 -49.29 2.13
C LYS A 4 35.47 -49.15 3.64
N ARG A 5 34.42 -49.10 4.44
CA ARG A 5 34.21 -49.55 5.85
C ARG A 5 34.67 -48.57 6.95
N ASN A 6 33.88 -48.38 8.02
CA ASN A 6 33.39 -49.36 8.98
C ASN A 6 32.18 -48.84 9.78
N ARG A 7 31.21 -49.75 10.01
CA ARG A 7 30.17 -49.67 11.02
C ARG A 7 30.74 -50.14 12.39
N GLN A 8 30.40 -49.45 13.47
CA GLN A 8 30.37 -50.09 14.77
C GLN A 8 29.06 -49.73 15.51
N THR A 9 28.33 -50.83 15.80
CA THR A 9 27.16 -50.92 16.66
C THR A 9 27.56 -51.04 18.12
N ALA A 10 26.94 -50.31 19.01
CA ALA A 10 27.00 -50.59 20.46
C ALA A 10 25.59 -50.70 21.04
N LYS A 11 25.42 -51.80 21.79
CA LYS A 11 24.21 -52.38 22.35
C LYS A 11 23.67 -51.59 23.54
N GLN A 12 22.34 -51.58 23.63
CA GLN A 12 21.54 -51.24 24.79
C GLN A 12 21.70 -52.28 25.91
N LYS A 13 21.64 -51.87 27.19
CA LYS A 13 21.22 -52.64 28.32
C LYS A 13 20.29 -51.83 29.24
N PRO A 14 19.21 -52.43 29.77
CA PRO A 14 18.23 -51.75 30.60
C PRO A 14 18.59 -51.80 32.08
N LEU A 15 18.16 -50.81 32.84
CA LEU A 15 18.19 -50.81 34.29
C LEU A 15 16.80 -50.58 34.88
N THR A 16 16.47 -51.46 35.77
CA THR A 16 15.21 -51.72 36.46
C THR A 16 14.87 -50.67 37.55
N MET A 17 13.55 -50.48 37.71
CA MET A 17 12.88 -49.78 38.80
C MET A 17 13.22 -50.36 40.17
N LYS A 18 13.34 -49.50 41.18
CA LYS A 18 13.04 -49.84 42.59
C LYS A 18 12.20 -48.74 43.23
N ASP A 19 11.01 -49.19 43.62
CA ASP A 19 10.00 -48.50 44.42
C ASP A 19 10.47 -48.39 45.87
N ASN A 20 10.27 -47.24 46.51
CA ASN A 20 10.35 -47.13 47.96
C ASN A 20 9.37 -46.06 48.48
N ARG A 21 8.17 -46.53 48.83
CA ARG A 21 7.19 -45.77 49.65
C ARG A 21 7.70 -45.70 51.08
N LYS A 22 7.82 -44.53 51.67
CA LYS A 22 7.75 -44.31 53.14
C LYS A 22 6.72 -43.22 53.43
N LYS A 23 5.62 -43.68 54.01
CA LYS A 23 4.63 -42.86 54.74
C LYS A 23 5.28 -42.22 55.97
N LYS A 24 5.12 -40.92 56.15
CA LYS A 24 5.25 -40.29 57.49
C LYS A 24 4.04 -39.39 57.68
N THR A 25 3.25 -39.81 58.69
CA THR A 25 2.20 -39.06 59.36
C THR A 25 2.84 -37.96 60.18
N ILE A 26 2.39 -36.71 60.06
CA ILE A 26 2.70 -35.65 61.05
C ILE A 26 1.41 -34.90 61.33
N GLN A 27 1.23 -34.74 62.64
CA GLN A 27 0.09 -34.20 63.38
C GLN A 27 -0.18 -32.71 63.05
N LEU A 28 -1.49 -32.36 63.09
CA LEU A 28 -1.96 -30.99 63.21
C LEU A 28 -1.52 -30.33 64.52
N SER A 29 -0.95 -29.13 64.41
CA SER A 29 -0.95 -28.13 65.48
C SER A 29 -1.50 -26.84 64.92
N ALA A 30 -2.62 -26.39 65.44
CA ALA A 30 -3.22 -25.11 65.14
C ALA A 30 -2.41 -24.01 65.89
N ALA A 31 -1.99 -22.99 65.09
CA ALA A 31 -1.62 -21.70 65.68
C ALA A 31 -2.12 -20.63 64.73
N ALA A 32 -3.10 -19.87 65.18
CA ALA A 32 -3.60 -18.64 64.54
C ALA A 32 -2.51 -17.59 64.66
N LEU A 33 -2.34 -16.78 63.56
CA LEU A 33 -2.19 -15.33 63.62
C LEU A 33 -1.81 -14.70 62.26
N GLY A 34 -2.46 -13.61 61.92
CA GLY A 34 -1.88 -12.53 61.15
C GLY A 34 -1.95 -12.67 59.62
N GLY A 35 -3.13 -12.46 59.02
CA GLY A 35 -3.26 -12.26 57.60
C GLY A 35 -2.61 -10.96 57.14
N LEU A 36 -1.42 -11.04 56.56
CA LEU A 36 -0.95 -10.04 55.58
C LEU A 36 -1.42 -10.51 54.23
N PHE A 37 -2.56 -9.94 53.77
CA PHE A 37 -2.91 -9.97 52.36
C PHE A 37 -1.85 -9.21 51.58
N TRP A 38 -0.82 -9.89 51.10
CA TRP A 38 0.00 -9.41 50.01
C TRP A 38 -0.85 -9.54 48.76
N CYS A 39 -1.55 -8.44 48.40
CA CYS A 39 -2.04 -8.27 47.02
C CYS A 39 -0.82 -8.33 46.12
N MET A 40 -0.49 -9.52 45.62
CA MET A 40 0.28 -9.63 44.40
C MET A 40 -0.59 -8.98 43.30
N SER A 41 -0.40 -7.68 43.09
CA SER A 41 -0.76 -7.07 41.84
C SER A 41 0.09 -7.78 40.79
N THR A 42 -0.48 -8.80 40.17
CA THR A 42 0.01 -9.23 38.85
C THR A 42 0.11 -7.97 38.03
N PRO A 43 1.27 -7.63 37.43
CA PRO A 43 1.31 -6.55 36.50
C PRO A 43 0.27 -6.92 35.42
N LEU A 44 -0.75 -6.07 35.25
CA LEU A 44 -1.55 -6.12 34.03
C LEU A 44 -0.50 -6.09 32.91
N HIS A 45 -0.30 -7.20 32.24
CA HIS A 45 0.39 -7.16 30.97
C HIS A 45 -0.42 -6.18 30.13
N ALA A 46 0.13 -4.97 29.95
CA ALA A 46 -0.41 -4.04 28.99
C ALA A 46 -0.49 -4.83 27.70
N GLN A 47 -1.67 -4.98 27.15
CA GLN A 47 -1.89 -5.70 25.89
C GLN A 47 -0.93 -5.05 24.89
N GLU A 48 0.10 -5.79 24.47
CA GLU A 48 1.04 -5.31 23.47
C GLU A 48 0.26 -5.11 22.17
N TYR A 49 0.12 -3.86 21.78
CA TYR A 49 -0.51 -3.48 20.50
C TYR A 49 0.58 -3.02 19.53
N THR A 50 0.34 -3.26 18.27
CA THR A 50 1.19 -2.77 17.18
C THR A 50 0.60 -1.48 16.62
N ASN A 51 1.40 -0.41 16.52
CA ASN A 51 1.03 0.78 15.79
C ASN A 51 1.25 0.56 14.30
N PHE A 52 0.52 1.31 13.47
CA PHE A 52 0.68 1.28 12.02
C PHE A 52 1.00 2.67 11.49
N VAL A 53 2.05 2.76 10.69
CA VAL A 53 2.38 3.92 9.87
C VAL A 53 2.38 3.46 8.42
N LEU A 54 1.42 3.94 7.66
CA LEU A 54 1.29 3.70 6.22
C LEU A 54 1.65 4.97 5.47
N VAL A 55 2.80 4.99 4.84
CA VAL A 55 3.21 6.07 3.92
C VAL A 55 2.85 5.66 2.51
N ASN A 56 1.92 6.40 1.91
CA ASN A 56 1.48 6.18 0.54
C ASN A 56 1.83 7.40 -0.30
N LEU A 57 2.73 7.23 -1.23
CA LEU A 57 3.22 8.28 -2.12
C LEU A 57 2.35 8.37 -3.37
N ASP A 58 2.41 9.49 -4.08
CA ASP A 58 1.58 9.76 -5.25
C ASP A 58 2.43 9.75 -6.52
N ASP A 59 2.15 8.83 -7.43
CA ASP A 59 2.87 8.68 -8.71
C ASP A 59 4.36 8.28 -8.59
N VAL A 60 4.77 7.64 -7.50
CA VAL A 60 6.14 7.14 -7.36
C VAL A 60 6.30 5.82 -8.10
N GLY A 61 7.21 5.80 -9.06
CA GLY A 61 7.53 4.61 -9.84
C GLY A 61 8.41 3.61 -9.09
N TYR A 62 8.46 2.38 -9.59
CA TYR A 62 9.26 1.31 -8.98
C TYR A 62 10.73 1.68 -8.83
N GLY A 63 11.29 2.48 -9.76
CA GLY A 63 12.70 2.89 -9.79
C GLY A 63 13.05 4.12 -8.95
N ASP A 64 12.09 4.72 -8.22
CA ASP A 64 12.29 6.04 -7.61
C ASP A 64 12.88 6.03 -6.19
N PHE A 65 13.15 4.87 -5.60
CA PHE A 65 13.93 4.78 -4.36
C PHE A 65 15.39 4.42 -4.69
N SER A 66 16.37 4.99 -3.97
CA SER A 66 17.78 4.66 -4.24
C SER A 66 18.10 3.19 -4.05
N CYS A 67 17.43 2.47 -3.14
CA CYS A 67 17.55 1.02 -3.02
C CYS A 67 16.95 0.24 -4.22
N ASN A 68 16.19 0.90 -5.09
CA ASN A 68 15.65 0.35 -6.34
C ASN A 68 16.37 0.90 -7.59
N GLY A 69 17.38 1.77 -7.43
CA GLY A 69 18.21 2.26 -8.52
C GLY A 69 17.91 3.69 -8.98
N ALA A 70 17.26 4.52 -8.16
CA ALA A 70 17.07 5.94 -8.46
C ALA A 70 18.41 6.62 -8.76
N TYR A 71 18.39 7.56 -9.69
CA TYR A 71 19.57 8.27 -10.16
C TYR A 71 19.45 9.79 -9.95
N GLY A 72 20.55 10.43 -9.55
CA GLY A 72 20.65 11.88 -9.36
C GLY A 72 20.15 12.40 -8.01
N TYR A 73 19.67 11.52 -7.13
CA TYR A 73 19.34 11.82 -5.71
C TYR A 73 19.42 10.54 -4.87
N THR A 74 19.35 10.68 -3.56
CA THR A 74 19.35 9.55 -2.61
C THR A 74 18.18 9.64 -1.63
N THR A 75 17.71 8.46 -1.18
CA THR A 75 16.65 8.31 -0.18
C THR A 75 17.15 7.52 1.04
N PRO A 76 18.11 8.09 1.83
CA PRO A 76 18.83 7.34 2.86
C PRO A 76 17.95 6.82 4.00
N HIS A 77 16.86 7.51 4.36
CA HIS A 77 15.95 7.04 5.40
C HIS A 77 15.12 5.85 4.92
N ILE A 78 14.61 5.90 3.69
CA ILE A 78 13.91 4.79 3.02
C ILE A 78 14.87 3.60 2.86
N ASP A 79 16.09 3.83 2.41
CA ASP A 79 17.11 2.78 2.22
C ASP A 79 17.48 2.11 3.55
N SER A 80 17.56 2.89 4.63
CA SER A 80 17.79 2.35 5.98
C SER A 80 16.68 1.42 6.43
N LEU A 81 15.42 1.78 6.16
CA LEU A 81 14.27 0.91 6.46
C LEU A 81 14.27 -0.34 5.57
N ALA A 82 14.65 -0.23 4.30
CA ALA A 82 14.80 -1.38 3.40
C ALA A 82 15.91 -2.34 3.86
N ALA A 83 17.02 -1.79 4.36
CA ALA A 83 18.14 -2.58 4.88
C ALA A 83 17.83 -3.29 6.20
N GLN A 84 16.89 -2.78 6.98
CA GLN A 84 16.47 -3.33 8.28
C GLN A 84 15.13 -4.09 8.22
N GLY A 85 14.42 -3.99 7.10
CA GLY A 85 13.13 -4.59 6.86
C GLY A 85 13.11 -5.53 5.67
N VAL A 86 11.96 -5.59 5.00
CA VAL A 86 11.75 -6.35 3.79
C VAL A 86 11.39 -5.43 2.63
N ARG A 87 12.05 -5.61 1.49
CA ARG A 87 11.77 -4.94 0.22
C ARG A 87 11.00 -5.90 -0.70
N PHE A 88 9.82 -5.51 -1.12
CA PHE A 88 9.02 -6.27 -2.08
C PHE A 88 9.40 -5.87 -3.51
N THR A 89 9.66 -6.86 -4.35
CA THR A 89 9.97 -6.65 -5.78
C THR A 89 8.80 -6.95 -6.71
N HIS A 90 7.71 -7.50 -6.16
CA HIS A 90 6.48 -7.80 -6.90
C HIS A 90 5.25 -7.37 -6.09
N PHE A 91 5.15 -6.06 -5.81
CA PHE A 91 4.03 -5.45 -5.11
C PHE A 91 3.23 -4.59 -6.08
N LEU A 92 1.93 -4.87 -6.20
CA LEU A 92 1.05 -4.27 -7.20
C LEU A 92 0.03 -3.33 -6.55
N ALA A 93 -0.06 -2.12 -7.08
CA ALA A 93 -1.24 -1.29 -6.89
C ALA A 93 -2.43 -1.92 -7.62
N CYS A 94 -3.60 -1.94 -7.00
CA CYS A 94 -4.76 -2.67 -7.54
C CYS A 94 -5.38 -2.02 -8.80
N GLN A 95 -5.08 -0.74 -9.05
CA GLN A 95 -5.30 -0.06 -10.33
C GLN A 95 -4.19 0.97 -10.60
N PRO A 96 -3.88 1.26 -11.87
CA PRO A 96 -2.82 2.20 -12.23
C PRO A 96 -3.28 3.66 -12.19
N ILE A 97 -4.14 4.02 -11.22
CA ILE A 97 -4.68 5.38 -11.04
C ILE A 97 -5.07 5.65 -9.58
N SER A 98 -4.76 6.86 -9.10
CA SER A 98 -4.77 7.25 -7.70
C SER A 98 -6.07 6.96 -6.94
N GLY A 99 -7.22 7.49 -7.40
CA GLY A 99 -8.48 7.38 -6.65
C GLY A 99 -8.90 5.92 -6.44
N ALA A 100 -8.94 5.15 -7.52
CA ALA A 100 -9.31 3.73 -7.47
C ALA A 100 -8.30 2.90 -6.65
N SER A 101 -7.00 3.15 -6.83
CA SER A 101 -5.97 2.44 -6.05
C SER A 101 -6.08 2.72 -4.54
N ARG A 102 -6.31 3.97 -4.15
CA ARG A 102 -6.50 4.37 -2.73
C ARG A 102 -7.78 3.77 -2.15
N ALA A 103 -8.87 3.70 -2.93
CA ALA A 103 -10.09 3.01 -2.51
C ALA A 103 -9.83 1.52 -2.25
N GLY A 104 -9.08 0.85 -3.13
CA GLY A 104 -8.69 -0.54 -2.94
C GLY A 104 -7.80 -0.75 -1.72
N LEU A 105 -6.76 0.07 -1.56
CA LEU A 105 -5.85 0.05 -0.42
C LEU A 105 -6.60 0.13 0.92
N LEU A 106 -7.55 1.06 1.02
CA LEU A 106 -8.25 1.33 2.28
C LEU A 106 -9.41 0.39 2.56
N THR A 107 -9.89 -0.41 1.60
CA THR A 107 -11.02 -1.34 1.77
C THR A 107 -10.64 -2.82 1.62
N GLY A 108 -9.45 -3.11 1.13
CA GLY A 108 -9.05 -4.49 0.82
C GLY A 108 -9.79 -5.09 -0.38
N CYS A 109 -10.40 -4.27 -1.24
CA CYS A 109 -11.18 -4.71 -2.39
C CYS A 109 -10.55 -4.28 -3.71
N TYR A 110 -10.72 -5.07 -4.76
CA TYR A 110 -10.59 -4.46 -6.09
C TYR A 110 -11.60 -3.31 -6.23
N PRO A 111 -11.18 -2.15 -6.75
CA PRO A 111 -12.07 -0.99 -6.91
C PRO A 111 -13.36 -1.33 -7.68
N ASN A 112 -13.27 -2.25 -8.64
CA ASN A 112 -14.38 -2.76 -9.43
C ASN A 112 -15.45 -3.44 -8.57
N ARG A 113 -15.06 -4.13 -7.49
CA ARG A 113 -16.00 -4.76 -6.55
C ARG A 113 -16.88 -3.72 -5.86
N ILE A 114 -16.30 -2.59 -5.46
CA ILE A 114 -16.99 -1.52 -4.74
C ILE A 114 -17.53 -0.43 -5.68
N GLY A 115 -17.47 -0.67 -7.00
CA GLY A 115 -17.97 0.27 -8.01
C GLY A 115 -17.17 1.57 -8.11
N PHE A 116 -15.99 1.64 -7.51
CA PHE A 116 -15.14 2.82 -7.52
C PHE A 116 -14.24 2.79 -8.76
N ALA A 117 -14.29 3.81 -9.59
CA ALA A 117 -13.51 3.85 -10.82
C ALA A 117 -12.80 5.20 -10.99
N GLY A 118 -11.57 5.16 -11.49
CA GLY A 118 -10.83 6.37 -11.87
C GLY A 118 -10.36 7.21 -10.70
N ALA A 119 -10.37 8.52 -10.90
CA ALA A 119 -9.89 9.55 -9.97
C ALA A 119 -10.97 10.65 -9.85
N PRO A 120 -11.88 10.57 -8.86
CA PRO A 120 -12.94 11.56 -8.72
C PRO A 120 -12.38 12.94 -8.43
N GLY A 121 -12.81 13.93 -9.21
CA GLY A 121 -12.47 15.33 -9.04
C GLY A 121 -13.59 16.14 -8.37
N PRO A 122 -13.49 17.47 -8.36
CA PRO A 122 -14.42 18.35 -7.65
C PRO A 122 -15.88 18.27 -8.13
N ASP A 123 -16.12 17.83 -9.37
CA ASP A 123 -17.46 17.71 -9.95
C ASP A 123 -18.01 16.27 -9.91
N SER A 124 -17.30 15.35 -9.25
CA SER A 124 -17.73 13.96 -9.19
C SER A 124 -18.97 13.80 -8.31
N ASP A 125 -19.92 12.98 -8.77
CA ASP A 125 -21.17 12.67 -8.06
C ASP A 125 -21.08 11.42 -7.18
N TYR A 126 -19.87 10.84 -7.04
CA TYR A 126 -19.62 9.62 -6.29
C TYR A 126 -18.37 9.72 -5.39
N GLY A 127 -18.34 8.84 -4.40
CA GLY A 127 -17.20 8.61 -3.50
C GLY A 127 -17.29 7.24 -2.86
N ILE A 128 -16.56 7.04 -1.77
CA ILE A 128 -16.60 5.79 -1.02
C ILE A 128 -18.01 5.54 -0.46
N HIS A 129 -18.54 4.31 -0.64
CA HIS A 129 -19.85 3.98 -0.11
C HIS A 129 -19.77 3.79 1.42
N PRO A 130 -20.71 4.31 2.22
CA PRO A 130 -20.66 4.24 3.68
C PRO A 130 -20.71 2.81 4.25
N ASP A 131 -21.15 1.84 3.46
CA ASP A 131 -21.11 0.42 3.86
C ASP A 131 -19.78 -0.27 3.54
N GLU A 132 -18.83 0.38 2.88
CA GLU A 132 -17.51 -0.16 2.64
C GLU A 132 -16.59 0.22 3.81
N MET A 133 -16.22 -0.79 4.60
CA MET A 133 -15.37 -0.59 5.77
C MET A 133 -13.97 -0.14 5.32
N THR A 134 -13.56 1.03 5.76
CA THR A 134 -12.19 1.52 5.55
C THR A 134 -11.23 0.94 6.58
N MET A 135 -9.92 1.02 6.29
CA MET A 135 -8.86 0.63 7.23
C MET A 135 -8.90 1.44 8.54
N GLY A 136 -9.33 2.72 8.48
CA GLY A 136 -9.56 3.54 9.66
C GLY A 136 -10.67 2.97 10.54
N GLU A 137 -11.83 2.64 9.95
CA GLU A 137 -12.95 2.02 10.67
C GLU A 137 -12.60 0.65 11.23
N LEU A 138 -11.89 -0.18 10.45
CA LEU A 138 -11.39 -1.48 10.89
C LEU A 138 -10.58 -1.37 12.19
N LEU A 139 -9.60 -0.48 12.21
CA LEU A 139 -8.69 -0.34 13.35
C LEU A 139 -9.35 0.37 14.54
N LYS A 140 -10.31 1.28 14.31
CA LYS A 140 -11.11 1.88 15.39
C LYS A 140 -11.89 0.85 16.20
N GLN A 141 -12.30 -0.29 15.62
CA GLN A 141 -12.93 -1.38 16.37
C GLN A 141 -12.02 -1.95 17.48
N LYS A 142 -10.70 -1.73 17.37
CA LYS A 142 -9.69 -2.16 18.36
C LYS A 142 -9.15 -1.00 19.20
N GLY A 143 -9.82 0.17 19.18
CA GLY A 143 -9.47 1.32 19.99
C GLY A 143 -8.27 2.14 19.47
N TYR A 144 -7.91 1.98 18.19
CA TYR A 144 -6.88 2.80 17.58
C TYR A 144 -7.33 4.25 17.44
N SER A 145 -6.42 5.18 17.73
CA SER A 145 -6.52 6.55 17.23
C SER A 145 -6.07 6.58 15.79
N THR A 146 -6.77 7.30 14.93
CA THR A 146 -6.56 7.24 13.49
C THR A 146 -6.36 8.64 12.92
N ALA A 147 -5.36 8.81 12.07
CA ALA A 147 -5.15 10.07 11.35
C ALA A 147 -4.78 9.84 9.90
N ILE A 148 -5.20 10.76 9.05
CA ILE A 148 -4.72 10.91 7.68
C ILE A 148 -4.19 12.31 7.48
N PHE A 149 -2.95 12.41 6.96
CA PHE A 149 -2.37 13.67 6.52
C PHE A 149 -1.92 13.53 5.07
N GLY A 150 -2.52 14.38 4.21
CA GLY A 150 -2.30 14.39 2.77
C GLY A 150 -3.55 14.16 1.93
N LYS A 151 -3.37 13.52 0.77
CA LYS A 151 -4.38 13.32 -0.26
C LYS A 151 -5.33 12.16 0.09
N TRP A 152 -6.64 12.46 0.12
CA TRP A 152 -7.71 11.49 0.34
C TRP A 152 -8.13 10.74 -0.93
N HIS A 153 -8.72 11.43 -1.88
CA HIS A 153 -9.15 10.99 -3.22
C HIS A 153 -10.27 9.94 -3.25
N LEU A 154 -11.14 9.89 -2.22
CA LEU A 154 -12.29 8.99 -2.17
C LEU A 154 -13.64 9.72 -2.14
N GLY A 155 -13.68 10.96 -2.62
CA GLY A 155 -14.82 11.87 -2.67
C GLY A 155 -14.60 13.12 -1.82
N ASP A 156 -15.17 14.23 -2.27
CA ASP A 156 -14.91 15.59 -1.78
C ASP A 156 -16.06 16.20 -0.97
N THR A 157 -17.24 15.59 -0.98
CA THR A 157 -18.37 16.08 -0.17
C THR A 157 -18.27 15.56 1.26
N HIS A 158 -18.88 16.30 2.21
CA HIS A 158 -18.81 16.02 3.64
C HIS A 158 -18.96 14.54 3.98
N GLN A 159 -19.95 13.85 3.39
CA GLN A 159 -20.23 12.43 3.65
C GLN A 159 -19.08 11.47 3.27
N PHE A 160 -18.22 11.91 2.37
CA PHE A 160 -17.09 11.11 1.88
C PHE A 160 -15.74 11.49 2.53
N LEU A 161 -15.70 12.58 3.32
CA LEU A 161 -14.46 13.03 3.94
C LEU A 161 -13.93 12.02 4.97
N PRO A 162 -12.64 12.04 5.28
CA PRO A 162 -11.99 11.07 6.15
C PRO A 162 -12.62 10.91 7.53
N LEU A 163 -13.11 11.99 8.15
CA LEU A 163 -13.69 11.92 9.49
C LEU A 163 -15.00 11.10 9.52
N GLN A 164 -15.72 11.00 8.40
CA GLN A 164 -16.90 10.15 8.25
C GLN A 164 -16.53 8.70 7.90
N ASN A 165 -15.26 8.44 7.58
CA ASN A 165 -14.75 7.17 7.09
C ASN A 165 -13.60 6.63 7.97
N GLY A 166 -13.78 6.76 9.29
CA GLY A 166 -12.94 6.08 10.29
C GLY A 166 -11.67 6.81 10.73
N PHE A 167 -11.47 8.07 10.36
CA PHE A 167 -10.33 8.86 10.84
C PHE A 167 -10.77 9.87 11.92
N ASP A 168 -9.91 10.07 12.92
CA ASP A 168 -10.12 11.05 14.01
C ASP A 168 -9.53 12.42 13.66
N GLU A 169 -8.44 12.44 12.88
CA GLU A 169 -7.75 13.65 12.44
C GLU A 169 -7.51 13.59 10.93
N TYR A 170 -7.74 14.73 10.27
CA TYR A 170 -7.49 14.91 8.85
C TYR A 170 -6.90 16.30 8.59
N TYR A 171 -5.85 16.36 7.77
CA TYR A 171 -5.37 17.57 7.15
C TYR A 171 -4.85 17.25 5.76
N GLY A 172 -5.40 17.90 4.73
CA GLY A 172 -4.92 17.66 3.36
C GLY A 172 -5.95 17.97 2.29
N LEU A 173 -5.80 17.29 1.16
CA LEU A 173 -6.55 17.53 -0.06
C LEU A 173 -7.63 16.45 -0.28
N PRO A 174 -8.87 16.83 -0.64
CA PRO A 174 -9.94 15.88 -0.90
C PRO A 174 -9.75 15.10 -2.20
N TYR A 175 -8.99 15.65 -3.17
CA TYR A 175 -8.64 15.06 -4.46
C TYR A 175 -7.21 15.46 -4.85
N SER A 176 -6.83 15.35 -6.11
CA SER A 176 -5.46 15.56 -6.57
C SER A 176 -5.04 17.03 -6.58
N ASN A 177 -3.79 17.30 -6.29
CA ASN A 177 -3.21 18.66 -6.20
C ASN A 177 -3.11 19.40 -7.54
N ASP A 178 -3.22 18.70 -8.67
CA ASP A 178 -3.26 19.28 -10.01
C ASP A 178 -4.67 19.76 -10.42
N MET A 179 -5.72 19.35 -9.69
CA MET A 179 -7.09 19.78 -9.94
C MET A 179 -7.34 21.17 -9.33
N TRP A 180 -6.68 22.21 -9.88
CA TRP A 180 -6.68 23.57 -9.40
C TRP A 180 -6.60 24.59 -10.57
N PRO A 181 -6.82 25.91 -10.33
CA PRO A 181 -6.86 26.92 -11.40
C PRO A 181 -5.55 27.10 -12.19
N ASN A 182 -4.40 26.65 -11.65
CA ASN A 182 -3.11 26.74 -12.33
C ASN A 182 -2.71 25.44 -13.04
N HIS A 183 -3.67 24.54 -13.33
CA HIS A 183 -3.40 23.36 -14.16
C HIS A 183 -2.88 23.79 -15.55
N PRO A 184 -1.84 23.11 -16.14
CA PRO A 184 -1.28 23.50 -17.45
C PRO A 184 -2.28 23.60 -18.59
N GLN A 185 -3.36 22.83 -18.53
CA GLN A 185 -4.44 22.79 -19.54
C GLN A 185 -5.74 23.43 -19.02
N GLN A 186 -5.65 24.32 -18.02
CA GLN A 186 -6.79 25.06 -17.49
C GLN A 186 -7.38 25.98 -18.57
N GLY A 187 -8.69 26.02 -18.69
CA GLY A 187 -9.41 26.82 -19.68
C GLY A 187 -9.50 26.19 -21.07
N GLU A 188 -8.62 25.26 -21.41
CA GLU A 188 -8.65 24.53 -22.68
C GLU A 188 -9.32 23.15 -22.53
N VAL A 189 -8.84 22.35 -21.57
CA VAL A 189 -9.31 20.98 -21.30
C VAL A 189 -10.07 20.91 -19.98
N PHE A 190 -9.58 21.59 -18.98
CA PHE A 190 -10.12 21.58 -17.61
C PHE A 190 -10.61 22.96 -17.19
N HIS A 191 -11.56 22.97 -16.25
CA HIS A 191 -12.13 24.15 -15.64
C HIS A 191 -12.21 23.92 -14.13
N PHE A 192 -11.06 23.58 -13.50
CA PHE A 192 -11.01 23.27 -12.09
C PHE A 192 -11.29 24.51 -11.24
N PRO A 193 -12.08 24.37 -10.16
CA PRO A 193 -12.27 25.38 -9.15
C PRO A 193 -11.02 25.56 -8.27
N ASP A 194 -11.09 26.50 -7.32
CA ASP A 194 -10.09 26.64 -6.28
C ASP A 194 -9.93 25.34 -5.49
N LEU A 195 -8.68 24.90 -5.29
CA LEU A 195 -8.34 23.66 -4.59
C LEU A 195 -8.44 23.89 -3.06
N PRO A 196 -9.38 23.24 -2.36
CA PRO A 196 -9.49 23.37 -0.91
C PRO A 196 -8.42 22.52 -0.21
N THR A 197 -7.90 23.05 0.87
CA THR A 197 -7.17 22.29 1.89
C THR A 197 -8.04 22.20 3.13
N TYR A 198 -8.27 20.99 3.62
CA TYR A 198 -9.10 20.71 4.78
C TYR A 198 -8.28 20.57 6.07
N ASP A 199 -8.86 21.01 7.19
CA ASP A 199 -8.47 20.64 8.56
C ASP A 199 -9.71 20.08 9.27
N GLY A 200 -9.72 18.78 9.50
CA GLY A 200 -10.94 18.05 9.87
C GLY A 200 -11.97 18.10 8.73
N ASN A 201 -13.17 18.59 9.02
CA ASN A 201 -14.24 18.75 8.04
C ASN A 201 -14.34 20.19 7.48
N GLU A 202 -13.49 21.10 7.97
CA GLU A 202 -13.55 22.51 7.60
C GLU A 202 -12.48 22.84 6.55
N VAL A 203 -12.81 23.73 5.63
CA VAL A 203 -11.84 24.26 4.67
C VAL A 203 -10.93 25.25 5.38
N ALA A 204 -9.65 24.88 5.52
CA ALA A 204 -8.63 25.72 6.13
C ALA A 204 -8.06 26.78 5.18
N GLY A 205 -8.20 26.58 3.87
CA GLY A 205 -7.74 27.51 2.84
C GLY A 205 -7.97 26.99 1.44
N TYR A 206 -7.78 27.86 0.46
CA TYR A 206 -7.86 27.54 -0.95
C TYR A 206 -6.52 27.83 -1.64
N ASN A 207 -6.15 27.01 -2.64
CA ASN A 207 -4.92 27.15 -3.42
C ASN A 207 -3.69 27.36 -2.53
N THR A 208 -3.63 26.61 -1.41
CA THR A 208 -2.54 26.67 -0.44
C THR A 208 -1.21 26.43 -1.13
N ASP A 209 -0.16 27.12 -0.67
CA ASP A 209 1.19 26.95 -1.20
C ASP A 209 1.63 25.48 -1.11
N GLN A 210 1.70 24.83 -2.26
CA GLN A 210 1.99 23.40 -2.36
C GLN A 210 3.41 23.04 -1.90
N SER A 211 4.34 24.00 -1.87
CA SER A 211 5.70 23.80 -1.36
C SER A 211 5.74 23.45 0.14
N ARG A 212 4.65 23.71 0.85
CA ARG A 212 4.53 23.40 2.27
C ARG A 212 3.90 22.04 2.58
N PHE A 213 3.26 21.41 1.61
CA PHE A 213 2.47 20.19 1.89
C PHE A 213 3.28 19.10 2.59
N THR A 214 4.46 18.74 2.06
CA THR A 214 5.30 17.69 2.66
C THR A 214 5.70 18.07 4.10
N THR A 215 6.10 19.31 4.34
CA THR A 215 6.44 19.80 5.68
C THR A 215 5.23 19.79 6.62
N ASP A 216 4.09 20.33 6.19
CA ASP A 216 2.88 20.43 7.03
C ASP A 216 2.34 19.04 7.42
N TYR A 217 2.32 18.10 6.48
CA TYR A 217 1.92 16.71 6.76
C TYR A 217 2.88 16.04 7.76
N THR A 218 4.18 16.29 7.63
CA THR A 218 5.22 15.76 8.52
C THR A 218 5.06 16.30 9.95
N GLU A 219 4.87 17.61 10.10
CA GLU A 219 4.68 18.24 11.42
C GLU A 219 3.44 17.69 12.12
N ARG A 220 2.34 17.51 11.38
CA ARG A 220 1.11 16.93 11.93
C ARG A 220 1.29 15.45 12.29
N ALA A 221 2.01 14.68 11.47
CA ALA A 221 2.34 13.29 11.78
C ALA A 221 3.15 13.16 13.08
N VAL A 222 4.18 13.99 13.26
CA VAL A 222 4.99 14.07 14.48
C VAL A 222 4.15 14.42 15.71
N LYS A 223 3.28 15.43 15.59
CA LYS A 223 2.37 15.83 16.69
C LYS A 223 1.39 14.70 17.04
N PHE A 224 0.83 14.03 16.03
CA PHE A 224 -0.09 12.91 16.21
C PHE A 224 0.57 11.72 16.93
N ILE A 225 1.78 11.32 16.54
CA ILE A 225 2.54 10.24 17.18
C ILE A 225 2.77 10.58 18.65
N ARG A 226 3.29 11.77 18.97
CA ARG A 226 3.55 12.22 20.34
C ARG A 226 2.28 12.27 21.21
N LYS A 227 1.18 12.77 20.64
CA LYS A 227 -0.14 12.83 21.32
C LYS A 227 -0.65 11.42 21.67
N ASN A 228 -0.40 10.43 20.81
CA ASN A 228 -0.97 9.09 20.93
C ASN A 228 0.02 8.03 21.47
N ARG A 229 1.20 8.43 21.99
CA ARG A 229 2.27 7.51 22.43
C ARG A 229 1.88 6.45 23.46
N LYS A 230 0.75 6.62 24.17
CA LYS A 230 0.29 5.71 25.24
C LYS A 230 -0.86 4.78 24.83
N LYS A 231 -1.27 4.80 23.55
CA LYS A 231 -2.37 4.00 23.01
C LYS A 231 -2.08 3.61 21.56
N PRO A 232 -2.74 2.57 21.02
CA PRO A 232 -2.54 2.18 19.66
C PRO A 232 -2.96 3.30 18.69
N PHE A 233 -2.22 3.45 17.58
CA PHE A 233 -2.58 4.40 16.55
C PHE A 233 -2.32 3.85 15.14
N PHE A 234 -3.08 4.40 14.20
CA PHE A 234 -2.90 4.25 12.77
C PHE A 234 -2.69 5.63 12.14
N LEU A 235 -1.54 5.83 11.56
CA LEU A 235 -1.18 7.01 10.79
C LEU A 235 -1.13 6.66 9.31
N TYR A 236 -2.03 7.23 8.51
CA TYR A 236 -1.99 7.20 7.06
C TYR A 236 -1.37 8.51 6.54
N LEU A 237 -0.08 8.48 6.24
CA LEU A 237 0.66 9.62 5.67
C LEU A 237 0.60 9.52 4.16
N ALA A 238 -0.39 10.20 3.57
CA ALA A 238 -0.75 10.13 2.17
C ALA A 238 -0.19 11.34 1.42
N HIS A 239 1.13 11.37 1.21
CA HIS A 239 1.78 12.49 0.51
C HIS A 239 1.12 12.77 -0.83
N SER A 240 0.92 14.07 -1.15
CA SER A 240 0.44 14.51 -2.47
C SER A 240 1.57 14.58 -3.48
N MET A 241 2.82 14.61 -3.02
CA MET A 241 4.03 14.59 -3.82
C MET A 241 4.54 13.16 -3.99
N PRO A 242 5.24 12.88 -5.10
CA PRO A 242 5.68 13.75 -6.18
C PRO A 242 4.70 13.87 -7.37
N HIS A 243 3.38 13.82 -7.15
CA HIS A 243 2.43 14.10 -8.23
C HIS A 243 2.56 15.56 -8.70
N VAL A 244 2.50 15.79 -9.99
CA VAL A 244 2.52 17.13 -10.58
C VAL A 244 1.29 17.95 -10.15
N PRO A 245 1.40 19.31 -10.05
CA PRO A 245 2.62 20.12 -10.16
C PRO A 245 3.57 19.84 -9.00
N LEU A 246 4.86 19.68 -9.31
CA LEU A 246 5.86 19.50 -8.28
C LEU A 246 6.09 20.79 -7.48
N ALA A 247 6.14 20.64 -6.19
CA ALA A 247 6.50 21.74 -5.27
C ALA A 247 7.34 21.19 -4.12
N VAL A 248 8.33 21.96 -3.67
CA VAL A 248 9.28 21.56 -2.64
C VAL A 248 9.62 22.79 -1.77
N SER A 249 9.88 22.55 -0.49
CA SER A 249 10.32 23.62 0.41
C SER A 249 11.71 24.18 0.05
N ASP A 250 11.99 25.41 0.44
CA ASP A 250 13.29 26.05 0.21
C ASP A 250 14.47 25.24 0.81
N LYS A 251 14.20 24.43 1.82
CA LYS A 251 15.19 23.54 2.44
C LYS A 251 15.77 22.52 1.44
N PHE A 252 14.97 22.03 0.49
CA PHE A 252 15.36 20.99 -0.45
C PHE A 252 15.54 21.48 -1.88
N LYS A 253 15.05 22.67 -2.20
CA LYS A 253 15.13 23.23 -3.56
C LYS A 253 16.57 23.32 -4.06
N GLY A 254 16.82 22.74 -5.23
CA GLY A 254 18.14 22.71 -5.89
C GLY A 254 19.18 21.84 -5.19
N LYS A 255 18.76 20.79 -4.46
CA LYS A 255 19.67 19.90 -3.74
C LYS A 255 20.06 18.65 -4.52
N SER A 256 19.22 18.21 -5.45
CA SER A 256 19.44 17.01 -6.25
C SER A 256 20.10 17.33 -7.60
N GLU A 257 20.77 16.35 -8.19
CA GLU A 257 21.29 16.42 -9.56
C GLU A 257 20.18 16.18 -10.61
N GLN A 258 19.03 15.63 -10.19
CA GLN A 258 17.88 15.35 -11.07
C GLN A 258 16.92 16.54 -11.20
N GLY A 259 17.17 17.65 -10.52
CA GLY A 259 16.27 18.81 -10.51
C GLY A 259 15.08 18.64 -9.57
N LEU A 260 13.95 19.29 -9.90
CA LEU A 260 12.83 19.44 -8.96
C LEU A 260 12.24 18.10 -8.48
N PHE A 261 12.16 17.08 -9.35
CA PHE A 261 11.66 15.76 -8.93
C PHE A 261 12.55 15.13 -7.85
N GLY A 262 13.86 15.14 -8.04
CA GLY A 262 14.79 14.62 -7.04
C GLY A 262 14.77 15.43 -5.74
N ASP A 263 14.62 16.76 -5.81
CA ASP A 263 14.48 17.63 -4.63
C ASP A 263 13.24 17.21 -3.80
N VAL A 264 12.11 16.96 -4.48
CA VAL A 264 10.86 16.51 -3.85
C VAL A 264 11.03 15.14 -3.22
N MET A 265 11.70 14.18 -3.90
CA MET A 265 11.97 12.86 -3.34
C MET A 265 12.87 12.92 -2.12
N MET A 266 13.86 13.82 -2.08
CA MET A 266 14.70 14.06 -0.90
C MET A 266 13.90 14.64 0.27
N GLU A 267 12.92 15.52 0.01
CA GLU A 267 12.05 16.07 1.05
C GLU A 267 11.08 15.00 1.60
N ILE A 268 10.55 14.12 0.75
CA ILE A 268 9.75 12.95 1.16
C ILE A 268 10.59 12.01 2.05
N ASP A 269 11.80 11.70 1.64
CA ASP A 269 12.71 10.88 2.44
C ASP A 269 13.00 11.48 3.82
N TRP A 270 13.24 12.81 3.88
CA TRP A 270 13.36 13.54 5.14
C TRP A 270 12.10 13.42 5.99
N SER A 271 10.92 13.55 5.41
CA SER A 271 9.63 13.41 6.11
C SER A 271 9.53 12.04 6.79
N ILE A 272 9.86 10.97 6.06
CA ILE A 272 9.89 9.60 6.60
C ILE A 272 10.93 9.50 7.72
N GLY A 273 12.10 10.14 7.55
CA GLY A 273 13.14 10.21 8.57
C GLY A 273 12.66 10.86 9.88
N GLU A 274 11.90 11.96 9.80
CA GLU A 274 11.32 12.64 10.98
C GLU A 274 10.27 11.77 11.71
N VAL A 275 9.45 11.04 10.95
CA VAL A 275 8.50 10.06 11.52
C VAL A 275 9.24 8.96 12.26
N VAL A 276 10.24 8.33 11.63
CA VAL A 276 11.05 7.25 12.25
C VAL A 276 11.80 7.75 13.48
N LYS A 277 12.40 8.94 13.39
CA LYS A 277 13.06 9.60 14.51
C LYS A 277 12.11 9.80 15.69
N THR A 278 10.91 10.32 15.42
CA THR A 278 9.89 10.53 16.46
C THR A 278 9.46 9.22 17.11
N LEU A 279 9.22 8.16 16.33
CA LEU A 279 8.91 6.83 16.85
C LEU A 279 10.03 6.30 17.77
N ARG A 280 11.28 6.53 17.40
CA ARG A 280 12.44 6.13 18.23
C ARG A 280 12.55 6.95 19.50
N GLU A 281 12.38 8.28 19.43
CA GLU A 281 12.43 9.19 20.59
C GLU A 281 11.33 8.89 21.61
N GLU A 282 10.15 8.48 21.15
CA GLU A 282 9.00 8.13 22.00
C GLU A 282 9.01 6.65 22.44
N GLY A 283 10.02 5.85 22.05
CA GLY A 283 10.10 4.42 22.40
C GLY A 283 8.98 3.58 21.78
N LEU A 284 8.61 3.87 20.52
CA LEU A 284 7.50 3.24 19.82
C LEU A 284 7.94 2.42 18.60
N LEU A 285 9.21 2.54 18.20
CA LEU A 285 9.66 1.99 16.91
C LEU A 285 9.57 0.46 16.88
N ASP A 286 9.90 -0.21 18.00
CA ASP A 286 9.86 -1.67 18.17
C ASP A 286 8.45 -2.26 18.07
N ARG A 287 7.43 -1.46 18.34
CA ARG A 287 6.01 -1.86 18.24
C ARG A 287 5.25 -1.11 17.12
N THR A 288 5.95 -0.69 16.09
CA THR A 288 5.32 -0.01 14.93
C THR A 288 5.70 -0.71 13.63
N LEU A 289 4.67 -1.18 12.90
CA LEU A 289 4.83 -1.58 11.51
C LEU A 289 4.80 -0.34 10.63
N ILE A 290 5.88 -0.09 9.91
CA ILE A 290 6.00 0.98 8.91
C ILE A 290 5.92 0.35 7.52
N VAL A 291 4.99 0.86 6.69
CA VAL A 291 4.83 0.47 5.28
C VAL A 291 5.03 1.72 4.44
N ILE A 292 5.91 1.65 3.44
CA ILE A 292 6.16 2.72 2.47
C ILE A 292 5.85 2.16 1.08
N THR A 293 4.93 2.78 0.36
CA THR A 293 4.53 2.36 -0.98
C THR A 293 4.01 3.54 -1.80
N SER A 294 3.55 3.30 -3.03
CA SER A 294 2.91 4.25 -3.93
C SER A 294 1.52 3.77 -4.34
N ASP A 295 0.67 4.69 -4.74
CA ASP A 295 -0.68 4.38 -5.20
C ASP A 295 -0.73 3.84 -6.64
N ASN A 296 0.20 4.24 -7.50
CA ASN A 296 0.39 3.74 -8.86
C ASN A 296 1.79 4.09 -9.37
N GLY A 297 2.13 3.62 -10.57
CA GLY A 297 3.37 3.96 -11.24
C GLY A 297 3.45 5.43 -11.67
N PRO A 298 4.61 5.89 -12.20
CA PRO A 298 4.89 7.30 -12.48
C PRO A 298 4.05 7.83 -13.64
N TRP A 299 3.76 9.13 -13.63
CA TRP A 299 3.09 9.80 -14.76
C TRP A 299 4.15 10.29 -15.77
N ALA A 300 4.72 9.34 -16.50
CA ALA A 300 5.96 9.51 -17.26
C ALA A 300 5.93 10.57 -18.38
N ASN A 301 4.74 10.97 -18.86
CA ASN A 301 4.64 12.01 -19.89
C ASN A 301 4.99 13.42 -19.41
N TYR A 302 5.20 13.64 -18.09
CA TYR A 302 5.71 14.91 -17.56
C TYR A 302 7.25 15.02 -17.55
N GLY A 303 7.95 14.01 -18.08
CA GLY A 303 9.39 14.06 -18.32
C GLY A 303 10.22 14.32 -17.08
N ASN A 304 10.93 15.46 -17.02
CA ASN A 304 11.78 15.81 -15.87
C ASN A 304 10.99 16.09 -14.57
N HIS A 305 9.65 16.17 -14.64
CA HIS A 305 8.78 16.24 -13.46
C HIS A 305 8.08 14.91 -13.15
N ALA A 306 8.54 13.82 -13.73
CA ALA A 306 8.00 12.49 -13.49
C ALA A 306 9.05 11.53 -12.91
N GLY A 307 8.55 10.49 -12.24
CA GLY A 307 9.35 9.38 -11.75
C GLY A 307 9.68 8.35 -12.84
N SER A 308 10.34 7.27 -12.41
CA SER A 308 10.82 6.18 -13.24
C SER A 308 10.17 4.84 -12.88
N ALA A 309 9.64 4.13 -13.87
CA ALA A 309 9.17 2.77 -13.70
C ALA A 309 10.31 1.73 -13.53
N GLY A 310 11.58 2.14 -13.56
CA GLY A 310 12.73 1.26 -13.31
C GLY A 310 12.93 0.15 -14.35
N GLY A 311 12.61 0.41 -15.63
CA GLY A 311 12.71 -0.57 -16.72
C GLY A 311 11.48 -1.46 -16.92
N LEU A 312 10.43 -1.31 -16.10
CA LEU A 312 9.11 -1.90 -16.34
C LEU A 312 8.44 -1.24 -17.54
N ARG A 313 7.53 -1.96 -18.19
CA ARG A 313 6.83 -1.47 -19.37
C ARG A 313 5.76 -0.46 -19.00
N GLU A 314 5.66 0.63 -19.78
CA GLU A 314 4.68 1.70 -19.66
C GLU A 314 4.71 2.41 -18.27
N ALA A 315 3.60 3.04 -17.88
CA ALA A 315 3.50 3.86 -16.69
C ALA A 315 2.04 4.02 -16.24
N LYS A 316 1.73 5.03 -15.40
CA LYS A 316 0.38 5.40 -14.92
C LYS A 316 -0.67 5.30 -16.03
N ALA A 317 -1.88 4.90 -15.67
CA ALA A 317 -3.01 4.72 -16.61
C ALA A 317 -2.85 3.57 -17.60
N THR A 318 -1.93 2.63 -17.35
CA THR A 318 -1.80 1.37 -18.11
C THR A 318 -1.70 0.18 -17.17
N THR A 319 -2.15 -0.98 -17.62
CA THR A 319 -2.10 -2.23 -16.86
C THR A 319 -0.83 -3.04 -17.10
N PHE A 320 0.14 -2.48 -17.81
CA PHE A 320 1.51 -2.99 -17.80
C PHE A 320 2.17 -2.70 -16.46
N ASP A 321 3.21 -3.46 -16.14
CA ASP A 321 3.79 -3.43 -14.79
C ASP A 321 4.36 -2.04 -14.41
N GLY A 322 4.76 -1.20 -15.37
CA GLY A 322 5.14 0.17 -15.07
C GLY A 322 4.02 1.04 -14.49
N GLY A 323 2.75 0.69 -14.75
CA GLY A 323 1.59 1.37 -14.14
C GLY A 323 1.14 0.79 -12.80
N ASN A 324 1.28 -0.53 -12.61
CA ASN A 324 0.77 -1.23 -11.43
C ASN A 324 1.84 -1.64 -10.42
N ARG A 325 3.07 -1.99 -10.86
CA ARG A 325 4.13 -2.41 -9.95
C ARG A 325 4.78 -1.19 -9.32
N VAL A 326 4.63 -1.08 -8.00
CA VAL A 326 5.10 0.06 -7.21
C VAL A 326 6.16 -0.39 -6.20
N PRO A 327 7.03 0.52 -5.71
CA PRO A 327 7.95 0.19 -4.64
C PRO A 327 7.15 -0.12 -3.38
N CYS A 328 7.62 -1.10 -2.60
CA CYS A 328 7.07 -1.38 -1.28
C CYS A 328 8.17 -1.84 -0.33
N ILE A 329 8.28 -1.15 0.80
CA ILE A 329 9.19 -1.46 1.89
C ILE A 329 8.36 -1.59 3.16
N MET A 330 8.59 -2.66 3.92
CA MET A 330 7.97 -2.87 5.21
C MET A 330 9.04 -3.08 6.28
N TYR A 331 8.94 -2.33 7.36
CA TYR A 331 9.80 -2.44 8.51
C TYR A 331 8.98 -2.63 9.78
N TRP A 332 9.31 -3.66 10.54
CA TRP A 332 8.75 -3.94 11.85
C TRP A 332 9.81 -4.63 12.68
N GLU A 333 10.35 -3.92 13.66
CA GLU A 333 11.46 -4.39 14.46
C GLU A 333 11.13 -5.71 15.17
N GLY A 334 12.04 -6.67 15.08
CA GLY A 334 11.85 -8.01 15.65
C GLY A 334 10.92 -8.95 14.85
N HIS A 335 10.18 -8.44 13.85
CA HIS A 335 9.26 -9.20 13.02
C HIS A 335 9.73 -9.33 11.56
N THR A 336 10.18 -8.24 10.95
CA THR A 336 10.77 -8.28 9.61
C THR A 336 12.20 -8.79 9.66
N ARG A 337 12.59 -9.61 8.70
CA ARG A 337 13.97 -10.09 8.58
C ARG A 337 14.84 -9.02 7.91
N PRO A 338 15.87 -8.48 8.57
CA PRO A 338 16.72 -7.42 8.03
C PRO A 338 17.29 -7.75 6.65
N GLY A 339 17.19 -6.77 5.73
CA GLY A 339 17.74 -6.86 4.37
C GLY A 339 17.11 -7.91 3.49
N SER A 340 15.94 -8.44 3.86
CA SER A 340 15.27 -9.45 3.05
C SER A 340 14.61 -8.84 1.81
N ILE A 341 14.55 -9.66 0.76
CA ILE A 341 13.86 -9.34 -0.49
C ILE A 341 12.72 -10.35 -0.67
N CYS A 342 11.50 -9.85 -0.81
CA CYS A 342 10.33 -10.66 -1.12
C CYS A 342 9.94 -10.48 -2.60
N ASN A 343 10.03 -11.54 -3.38
CA ASN A 343 9.62 -11.56 -4.79
C ASN A 343 8.27 -12.25 -5.02
N LYS A 344 7.54 -12.55 -3.94
CA LYS A 344 6.20 -13.11 -4.02
C LYS A 344 5.20 -12.04 -4.41
N LEU A 345 4.17 -12.47 -5.13
CA LEU A 345 3.07 -11.62 -5.53
C LEU A 345 2.34 -11.06 -4.29
N ALA A 346 2.20 -9.75 -4.24
CA ALA A 346 1.45 -9.04 -3.21
C ALA A 346 0.81 -7.78 -3.82
N SER A 347 -0.18 -7.23 -3.15
CA SER A 347 -0.89 -6.04 -3.63
C SER A 347 -1.24 -5.11 -2.48
N ASN A 348 -1.47 -3.84 -2.78
CA ASN A 348 -1.91 -2.86 -1.79
C ASN A 348 -3.24 -3.23 -1.12
N ILE A 349 -4.15 -3.96 -1.79
CA ILE A 349 -5.38 -4.48 -1.17
C ILE A 349 -5.12 -5.51 -0.07
N ASP A 350 -3.93 -6.10 -0.01
CA ASP A 350 -3.54 -7.07 0.99
C ASP A 350 -3.19 -6.45 2.33
N LEU A 351 -2.91 -5.14 2.35
CA LEU A 351 -2.59 -4.43 3.59
C LEU A 351 -3.78 -4.38 4.55
N PHE A 352 -5.01 -4.26 4.03
CA PHE A 352 -6.21 -4.24 4.85
C PHE A 352 -6.38 -5.51 5.71
N PRO A 353 -6.43 -6.74 5.15
CA PRO A 353 -6.53 -7.95 5.97
C PRO A 353 -5.24 -8.25 6.76
N THR A 354 -4.07 -7.77 6.32
CA THR A 354 -2.83 -7.91 7.08
C THR A 354 -2.88 -7.08 8.37
N PHE A 355 -3.32 -5.83 8.29
CA PHE A 355 -3.48 -4.98 9.48
C PHE A 355 -4.59 -5.51 10.40
N ALA A 356 -5.67 -6.06 9.82
CA ALA A 356 -6.71 -6.75 10.59
C ALA A 356 -6.15 -7.91 11.40
N GLU A 357 -5.34 -8.79 10.79
CA GLU A 357 -4.72 -9.94 11.45
C GLU A 357 -3.79 -9.49 12.58
N ILE A 358 -2.91 -8.52 12.33
CA ILE A 358 -1.97 -8.01 13.35
C ILE A 358 -2.71 -7.35 14.51
N ALA A 359 -3.75 -6.56 14.24
CA ALA A 359 -4.54 -5.88 15.27
C ALA A 359 -5.55 -6.81 15.98
N GLY A 360 -5.76 -8.04 15.46
CA GLY A 360 -6.83 -8.92 15.91
C GLY A 360 -8.22 -8.33 15.65
N ALA A 361 -8.39 -7.52 14.60
CA ALA A 361 -9.66 -6.91 14.23
C ALA A 361 -10.48 -7.85 13.33
N PRO A 362 -11.80 -7.95 13.52
CA PRO A 362 -12.63 -8.76 12.65
C PRO A 362 -12.73 -8.13 11.25
N LEU A 363 -12.58 -8.95 10.22
CA LEU A 363 -12.82 -8.52 8.85
C LEU A 363 -14.31 -8.20 8.63
N PRO A 364 -14.65 -7.33 7.66
CA PRO A 364 -16.04 -7.03 7.34
C PRO A 364 -16.78 -8.28 6.85
N VAL A 365 -18.10 -8.31 7.08
CA VAL A 365 -18.98 -9.37 6.58
C VAL A 365 -19.04 -9.36 5.04
N ARG A 366 -18.95 -8.17 4.45
CA ARG A 366 -18.86 -8.01 2.99
C ARG A 366 -17.54 -8.59 2.47
N LYS A 367 -17.61 -9.32 1.36
CA LYS A 367 -16.44 -9.92 0.71
C LYS A 367 -15.39 -8.85 0.36
N ILE A 368 -14.15 -9.12 0.69
CA ILE A 368 -12.96 -8.40 0.24
C ILE A 368 -12.12 -9.27 -0.68
N ASP A 369 -11.16 -8.69 -1.38
CA ASP A 369 -10.26 -9.39 -2.33
C ASP A 369 -8.84 -9.53 -1.82
N GLY A 370 -8.48 -8.73 -0.83
CA GLY A 370 -7.20 -8.78 -0.14
C GLY A 370 -7.03 -10.10 0.62
N VAL A 371 -5.79 -10.56 0.72
CA VAL A 371 -5.36 -11.69 1.55
C VAL A 371 -4.27 -11.21 2.50
N SER A 372 -4.22 -11.73 3.72
CA SER A 372 -3.14 -11.34 4.62
C SER A 372 -1.78 -11.81 4.10
N ILE A 373 -0.84 -10.89 4.03
CA ILE A 373 0.55 -11.13 3.67
C ILE A 373 1.50 -11.08 4.88
N LEU A 374 0.98 -11.19 6.10
CA LEU A 374 1.78 -11.21 7.32
C LEU A 374 2.90 -12.26 7.26
N SER A 375 2.62 -13.43 6.68
CA SER A 375 3.61 -14.49 6.48
C SER A 375 4.79 -14.08 5.58
N LEU A 376 4.56 -13.18 4.62
CA LEU A 376 5.61 -12.60 3.78
C LEU A 376 6.40 -11.51 4.53
N VAL A 377 5.70 -10.69 5.32
CA VAL A 377 6.30 -9.64 6.15
C VAL A 377 7.29 -10.25 7.15
N GLU A 378 6.90 -11.35 7.78
CA GLU A 378 7.73 -12.09 8.73
C GLU A 378 8.77 -13.02 8.06
N GLY A 379 8.77 -13.11 6.74
CA GLY A 379 9.69 -13.99 6.00
C GLY A 379 9.50 -15.47 6.29
N ARG A 380 8.25 -15.92 6.54
CA ARG A 380 7.95 -17.33 6.80
C ARG A 380 8.29 -18.17 5.56
N LYS A 381 8.96 -19.29 5.80
CA LYS A 381 9.40 -20.18 4.71
C LYS A 381 8.22 -20.71 3.92
N ASN A 382 8.33 -20.72 2.59
CA ASN A 382 7.32 -21.22 1.64
C ASN A 382 5.97 -20.46 1.69
N ALA A 383 5.94 -19.26 2.28
CA ALA A 383 4.75 -18.41 2.26
C ALA A 383 4.45 -17.96 0.82
N ASP A 384 3.20 -18.12 0.40
CA ASP A 384 2.69 -17.68 -0.90
C ASP A 384 1.17 -17.43 -0.81
N PRO A 385 0.74 -16.43 -0.03
CA PRO A 385 -0.66 -16.24 0.29
C PRO A 385 -1.50 -15.75 -0.89
N ARG A 386 -0.89 -14.99 -1.83
CA ARG A 386 -1.57 -14.48 -3.03
C ARG A 386 -1.07 -15.25 -4.27
N THR A 387 -1.94 -16.03 -4.86
CA THR A 387 -1.61 -16.90 -6.00
C THR A 387 -2.05 -16.33 -7.35
N SER A 388 -2.76 -15.20 -7.37
CA SER A 388 -3.17 -14.53 -8.60
C SER A 388 -3.54 -13.08 -8.37
N PHE A 389 -3.46 -12.30 -9.45
CA PHE A 389 -3.90 -10.92 -9.48
C PHE A 389 -4.53 -10.60 -10.83
N VAL A 390 -5.55 -9.73 -10.85
CA VAL A 390 -6.24 -9.28 -12.06
C VAL A 390 -6.08 -7.78 -12.22
N TYR A 391 -5.78 -7.36 -13.43
CA TYR A 391 -5.55 -5.98 -13.80
C TYR A 391 -6.79 -5.42 -14.46
N TYR A 392 -7.44 -4.50 -13.78
CA TYR A 392 -8.59 -3.75 -14.28
C TYR A 392 -8.24 -2.30 -14.52
N TYR A 393 -8.74 -1.75 -15.63
CA TYR A 393 -8.68 -0.31 -15.90
C TYR A 393 -9.92 0.15 -16.70
N ASN A 394 -9.95 1.42 -17.16
CA ASN A 394 -11.06 1.99 -17.98
C ASN A 394 -12.46 1.60 -17.45
N LYS A 395 -12.79 1.97 -16.23
CA LYS A 395 -14.02 1.57 -15.54
C LYS A 395 -14.00 0.09 -15.14
N ASN A 396 -14.20 -0.85 -16.06
CA ASN A 396 -14.29 -2.27 -15.73
C ASN A 396 -13.69 -3.19 -16.82
N ASP A 397 -12.71 -2.72 -17.57
CA ASP A 397 -11.99 -3.55 -18.55
C ASP A 397 -11.03 -4.48 -17.79
N LEU A 398 -11.21 -5.80 -17.94
CA LEU A 398 -10.23 -6.79 -17.45
C LEU A 398 -9.14 -6.92 -18.51
N GLU A 399 -8.04 -6.20 -18.33
CA GLU A 399 -6.99 -6.08 -19.32
C GLU A 399 -5.89 -7.14 -19.20
N ALA A 400 -5.65 -7.67 -17.98
CA ALA A 400 -4.66 -8.72 -17.78
C ALA A 400 -4.92 -9.55 -16.51
N VAL A 401 -4.22 -10.70 -16.43
CA VAL A 401 -4.19 -11.59 -15.27
C VAL A 401 -2.80 -12.18 -15.09
N THR A 402 -2.38 -12.35 -13.82
CA THR A 402 -1.11 -13.02 -13.49
C THR A 402 -1.28 -14.05 -12.40
N ASP A 403 -0.44 -15.10 -12.44
CA ASP A 403 -0.20 -16.04 -11.34
C ASP A 403 1.06 -15.69 -10.53
N GLY A 404 1.68 -14.53 -10.80
CA GLY A 404 2.92 -14.07 -10.19
C GLY A 404 4.18 -14.48 -10.97
N GLU A 405 4.08 -15.45 -11.87
CA GLU A 405 5.18 -15.89 -12.74
C GLU A 405 4.94 -15.49 -14.20
N PHE A 406 3.71 -15.69 -14.67
CA PHE A 406 3.28 -15.34 -16.02
C PHE A 406 2.16 -14.32 -15.98
N LYS A 407 2.13 -13.42 -16.98
CA LYS A 407 1.07 -12.44 -17.16
C LYS A 407 0.47 -12.58 -18.54
N LEU A 408 -0.84 -12.83 -18.58
CA LEU A 408 -1.64 -12.88 -19.80
C LEU A 408 -2.36 -11.53 -19.97
N VAL A 409 -2.04 -10.82 -21.04
CA VAL A 409 -2.64 -9.54 -21.40
C VAL A 409 -3.68 -9.78 -22.48
N PHE A 410 -4.90 -9.27 -22.29
CA PHE A 410 -6.02 -9.41 -23.23
C PHE A 410 -6.03 -8.27 -24.26
N PRO A 411 -6.67 -8.45 -25.42
CA PRO A 411 -6.87 -7.37 -26.38
C PRO A 411 -7.62 -6.20 -25.76
N HIS A 412 -7.01 -5.01 -25.79
CA HIS A 412 -7.61 -3.77 -25.30
C HIS A 412 -6.97 -2.53 -25.93
N LYS A 413 -7.48 -1.36 -25.63
CA LYS A 413 -6.88 -0.06 -25.99
C LYS A 413 -6.19 0.53 -24.79
N TYR A 414 -4.98 1.05 -24.98
CA TYR A 414 -4.24 1.72 -23.92
C TYR A 414 -3.47 2.93 -24.45
N VAL A 415 -3.08 3.84 -23.57
CA VAL A 415 -2.14 4.92 -23.89
C VAL A 415 -0.72 4.37 -23.79
N THR A 416 0.17 4.80 -24.70
CA THR A 416 1.59 4.42 -24.63
C THR A 416 2.47 5.61 -24.32
N TYR A 417 3.47 5.37 -23.48
CA TYR A 417 4.57 6.29 -23.18
C TYR A 417 5.80 5.99 -24.04
N GLU A 418 5.80 4.86 -24.74
CA GLU A 418 6.88 4.45 -25.61
C GLU A 418 6.76 5.17 -26.97
N ALA A 419 7.90 5.46 -27.59
CA ALA A 419 7.99 6.11 -28.90
C ALA A 419 7.48 7.56 -28.98
N TYR A 420 7.22 8.22 -27.84
CA TYR A 420 6.84 9.64 -27.79
C TYR A 420 7.79 10.40 -26.90
N ASN A 421 8.00 11.67 -27.21
CA ASN A 421 8.78 12.55 -26.34
C ASN A 421 7.93 12.97 -25.14
N PRO A 422 8.42 12.77 -23.92
CA PRO A 422 7.76 13.30 -22.74
C PRO A 422 7.76 14.84 -22.76
N GLY A 423 6.94 15.42 -21.91
CA GLY A 423 6.94 16.86 -21.67
C GLY A 423 8.14 17.31 -20.84
N ASN A 424 8.09 18.55 -20.39
CA ASN A 424 9.16 19.15 -19.60
C ASN A 424 8.60 20.26 -18.70
N ASP A 425 9.27 20.53 -17.57
CA ASP A 425 8.98 21.67 -16.66
C ASP A 425 7.49 21.80 -16.28
N GLY A 426 6.86 20.66 -15.94
CA GLY A 426 5.46 20.59 -15.53
C GLY A 426 4.44 20.64 -16.66
N GLN A 427 4.90 20.68 -17.92
CA GLN A 427 4.03 20.54 -19.09
C GLN A 427 3.99 19.08 -19.53
N PRO A 428 2.80 18.49 -19.80
CA PRO A 428 2.71 17.12 -20.26
C PRO A 428 3.14 16.98 -21.72
N GLY A 429 3.80 15.88 -22.03
CA GLY A 429 4.02 15.44 -23.41
C GLY A 429 2.79 14.77 -24.01
N ASN A 430 2.82 14.55 -25.32
CA ASN A 430 1.76 13.86 -26.03
C ASN A 430 1.83 12.35 -25.80
N LEU A 431 0.68 11.75 -25.56
CA LEU A 431 0.49 10.30 -25.53
C LEU A 431 -0.27 9.85 -26.78
N ALA A 432 -0.02 8.61 -27.22
CA ALA A 432 -0.80 8.00 -28.27
C ALA A 432 -1.62 6.83 -27.75
N ASN A 433 -2.73 6.55 -28.46
CA ASN A 433 -3.52 5.37 -28.20
C ASN A 433 -3.02 4.20 -29.07
N VAL A 434 -2.81 3.07 -28.43
CA VAL A 434 -2.46 1.80 -29.08
C VAL A 434 -3.59 0.81 -28.87
N THR A 435 -3.83 -0.03 -29.86
CA THR A 435 -4.78 -1.14 -29.75
C THR A 435 -4.02 -2.46 -29.81
N LEU A 436 -4.02 -3.20 -28.71
CA LEU A 436 -3.60 -4.58 -28.70
C LEU A 436 -4.71 -5.44 -29.27
N THR A 437 -4.46 -6.08 -30.43
CA THR A 437 -5.49 -6.84 -31.17
C THR A 437 -5.51 -8.33 -30.87
N ARG A 438 -4.45 -8.85 -30.23
CA ARG A 438 -4.30 -10.26 -29.89
C ARG A 438 -3.79 -10.39 -28.46
N PRO A 439 -4.12 -11.49 -27.76
CA PRO A 439 -3.56 -11.69 -26.43
C PRO A 439 -2.05 -11.92 -26.47
N GLU A 440 -1.36 -11.49 -25.43
CA GLU A 440 0.08 -11.66 -25.23
C GLU A 440 0.36 -12.30 -23.87
N LEU A 441 1.40 -13.13 -23.80
CA LEU A 441 1.84 -13.80 -22.57
C LEU A 441 3.30 -13.45 -22.29
N TYR A 442 3.59 -13.04 -21.04
CA TYR A 442 4.94 -12.68 -20.59
C TYR A 442 5.40 -13.56 -19.42
N ASP A 443 6.64 -14.04 -19.45
CA ASP A 443 7.30 -14.71 -18.31
C ASP A 443 7.99 -13.64 -17.44
N LEU A 444 7.30 -13.13 -16.42
CA LEU A 444 7.76 -12.02 -15.58
C LEU A 444 9.04 -12.34 -14.79
N ARG A 445 9.41 -13.60 -14.62
CA ARG A 445 10.67 -14.01 -13.94
C ARG A 445 11.90 -13.67 -14.77
N ARG A 446 11.78 -13.61 -16.08
CA ARG A 446 12.86 -13.37 -17.05
C ARG A 446 12.70 -12.07 -17.80
N ASP A 447 11.48 -11.64 -17.95
CA ASP A 447 11.07 -10.46 -18.70
C ASP A 447 10.12 -9.58 -17.88
N PRO A 448 10.57 -8.98 -16.78
CA PRO A 448 9.74 -8.07 -15.98
C PRO A 448 9.34 -6.81 -16.76
N GLY A 449 10.02 -6.51 -17.87
CA GLY A 449 9.71 -5.40 -18.77
C GLY A 449 8.67 -5.74 -19.83
N GLU A 450 8.09 -6.96 -19.84
CA GLU A 450 7.00 -7.36 -20.75
C GLU A 450 7.33 -7.09 -22.23
N ARG A 451 8.55 -7.51 -22.67
CA ARG A 451 9.07 -7.26 -24.02
C ARG A 451 8.88 -8.43 -24.99
N TYR A 452 8.85 -9.66 -24.47
CA TYR A 452 8.90 -10.88 -25.26
C TYR A 452 7.62 -11.70 -25.09
N ASN A 453 6.73 -11.64 -26.10
CA ASN A 453 5.51 -12.44 -26.10
C ASN A 453 5.82 -13.92 -26.32
N VAL A 454 5.63 -14.73 -25.29
CA VAL A 454 5.91 -16.18 -25.27
C VAL A 454 4.64 -17.04 -25.38
N ILE A 455 3.51 -16.47 -25.80
CA ILE A 455 2.20 -17.15 -25.83
C ILE A 455 2.21 -18.47 -26.61
N ALA A 456 2.96 -18.53 -27.71
CA ALA A 456 3.07 -19.75 -28.51
C ALA A 456 3.89 -20.87 -27.83
N GLN A 457 4.70 -20.52 -26.83
CA GLN A 457 5.59 -21.46 -26.14
C GLN A 457 4.92 -22.10 -24.92
N TYR A 458 3.88 -21.47 -24.34
CA TYR A 458 3.24 -21.92 -23.10
C TYR A 458 1.70 -21.95 -23.22
N PRO A 459 1.12 -22.75 -24.14
CA PRO A 459 -0.34 -22.81 -24.33
C PRO A 459 -1.09 -23.30 -23.08
N GLU A 460 -0.48 -24.15 -22.25
CA GLU A 460 -1.06 -24.58 -20.97
C GLU A 460 -1.21 -23.43 -19.97
N LYS A 461 -0.24 -22.50 -19.91
CA LYS A 461 -0.32 -21.31 -19.05
C LYS A 461 -1.44 -20.37 -19.49
N VAL A 462 -1.64 -20.23 -20.79
CA VAL A 462 -2.77 -19.46 -21.33
C VAL A 462 -4.10 -20.03 -20.83
N ILE A 463 -4.26 -21.37 -20.84
CA ILE A 463 -5.46 -22.03 -20.34
C ILE A 463 -5.65 -21.80 -18.83
N GLU A 464 -4.58 -21.92 -18.02
CA GLU A 464 -4.60 -21.70 -16.58
C GLU A 464 -5.00 -20.27 -16.23
N LEU A 465 -4.36 -19.28 -16.85
CA LEU A 465 -4.62 -17.87 -16.61
C LEU A 465 -6.01 -17.45 -17.10
N ASN A 466 -6.49 -17.98 -18.22
CA ASN A 466 -7.87 -17.76 -18.65
C ASN A 466 -8.90 -18.28 -17.64
N LYS A 467 -8.67 -19.41 -16.96
CA LYS A 467 -9.57 -19.89 -15.89
C LYS A 467 -9.68 -18.88 -14.75
N ILE A 468 -8.57 -18.24 -14.37
CA ILE A 468 -8.57 -17.20 -13.37
C ILE A 468 -9.37 -15.99 -13.87
N ALA A 469 -9.12 -15.53 -15.10
CA ALA A 469 -9.84 -14.42 -15.70
C ALA A 469 -11.36 -14.70 -15.76
N GLU A 470 -11.78 -15.90 -16.19
CA GLU A 470 -13.20 -16.27 -16.24
C GLU A 470 -13.88 -16.26 -14.87
N LYS A 471 -13.17 -16.64 -13.80
CA LYS A 471 -13.69 -16.48 -12.43
C LYS A 471 -13.99 -15.01 -12.13
N TYR A 472 -13.05 -14.11 -12.39
CA TYR A 472 -13.22 -12.68 -12.10
C TYR A 472 -14.22 -12.00 -13.05
N ARG A 473 -14.32 -12.42 -14.31
CA ARG A 473 -15.39 -11.98 -15.23
C ARG A 473 -16.79 -12.32 -14.68
N LYS A 474 -16.96 -13.48 -14.09
CA LYS A 474 -18.23 -13.87 -13.45
C LYS A 474 -18.52 -13.05 -12.18
N GLU A 475 -17.50 -12.76 -11.38
CA GLU A 475 -17.65 -12.04 -10.13
C GLU A 475 -17.74 -10.51 -10.35
N LEU A 476 -16.76 -9.92 -11.02
CA LEU A 476 -16.58 -8.47 -11.14
C LEU A 476 -16.97 -7.92 -12.51
N GLY A 477 -17.22 -8.80 -13.47
CA GLY A 477 -17.54 -8.39 -14.84
C GLY A 477 -16.28 -8.08 -15.67
N ASP A 478 -16.54 -7.65 -16.91
CA ASP A 478 -15.52 -7.24 -17.87
C ASP A 478 -16.21 -6.54 -19.02
N ASP A 479 -16.00 -5.23 -19.19
CA ASP A 479 -16.68 -4.44 -20.23
C ASP A 479 -16.18 -4.80 -21.63
N LEU A 480 -14.92 -5.28 -21.77
CA LEU A 480 -14.36 -5.78 -23.03
C LEU A 480 -15.14 -6.98 -23.58
N THR A 481 -15.66 -7.83 -22.69
CA THR A 481 -16.45 -9.02 -23.04
C THR A 481 -17.95 -8.84 -22.79
N ARG A 482 -18.40 -7.64 -22.38
CA ARG A 482 -19.80 -7.31 -22.01
C ARG A 482 -20.33 -8.16 -20.86
N ASN A 483 -19.47 -8.62 -19.98
CA ASN A 483 -19.87 -9.36 -18.78
C ASN A 483 -20.11 -8.39 -17.62
N LYS A 484 -21.32 -8.40 -17.05
CA LYS A 484 -21.71 -7.45 -15.99
C LYS A 484 -21.12 -7.77 -14.61
N GLY A 485 -20.74 -9.02 -14.37
CA GLY A 485 -20.38 -9.50 -13.04
C GLY A 485 -21.61 -9.61 -12.10
N LYS A 486 -21.48 -10.45 -11.06
CA LYS A 486 -22.58 -10.75 -10.12
C LYS A 486 -22.35 -10.17 -8.71
N GLU A 487 -21.13 -9.78 -8.41
CA GLU A 487 -20.70 -9.39 -7.04
C GLU A 487 -20.17 -7.95 -6.98
N ARG A 488 -20.49 -7.15 -7.98
CA ARG A 488 -20.18 -5.70 -7.96
C ARG A 488 -21.15 -4.97 -7.05
N ARG A 489 -20.62 -4.03 -6.30
CA ARG A 489 -21.38 -3.10 -5.45
C ARG A 489 -21.37 -1.71 -6.07
N SER A 490 -22.28 -0.86 -5.64
CA SER A 490 -22.34 0.52 -6.11
C SER A 490 -21.39 1.41 -5.29
N PRO A 491 -20.81 2.45 -5.88
CA PRO A 491 -20.12 3.48 -5.12
C PRO A 491 -21.11 4.30 -4.30
N GLY A 492 -20.61 5.06 -3.33
CA GLY A 492 -21.40 6.09 -2.65
C GLY A 492 -21.81 7.17 -3.63
N LYS A 493 -23.07 7.58 -3.60
CA LYS A 493 -23.58 8.70 -4.41
C LYS A 493 -23.65 9.96 -3.57
N LYS A 494 -23.34 11.09 -4.18
CA LYS A 494 -23.52 12.40 -3.59
C LYS A 494 -25.00 12.61 -3.28
N HIS A 495 -25.34 12.90 -2.03
CA HIS A 495 -26.70 13.27 -1.69
C HIS A 495 -27.01 14.64 -2.30
N ALA A 496 -28.24 14.79 -2.84
CA ALA A 496 -28.73 16.11 -3.20
C ALA A 496 -28.67 17.02 -1.97
N PRO A 497 -28.26 18.30 -2.10
CA PRO A 497 -28.31 19.23 -0.97
C PRO A 497 -29.75 19.26 -0.43
N VAL A 498 -29.87 19.01 0.87
CA VAL A 498 -31.15 19.23 1.59
C VAL A 498 -31.33 20.76 1.64
N HIS A 499 -32.25 21.27 0.81
CA HIS A 499 -32.61 22.69 0.76
C HIS A 499 -33.42 23.09 2.01
#